data_0649bd6e707649278fc81cbaedfac7f5
#
_entry.id   0649bd6e707649278fc81cbaedfac7f5
#
_cell.length_a   1.000
_cell.length_b   1.000
_cell.length_c   1.000
_cell.angle_alpha   90.00
_cell.angle_beta   90.00
_cell.angle_gamma   90.00
#
_symmetry.space_group_name_H-M   'P 1'
#
loop_
_entity.id
_entity.type
_entity.pdbx_description
1 polymer ?
#
loop_
_entity_poly.entity_id
_entity_poly.type
_entity_poly.pdbx_seq_one_letter_code
_entity_poly.pdbx_strand_id
1 'polypeptide(L)'
;SSGSPSILWNKRLGYGSHGSDPVFVQTDENTAYVMLTTTESTNGAMWLWKLDSSSGDPSWDGKSLGNLDGDSNVPHIRLPGPIVANLDSDDNPEIIVTIPTDSDSSGTLDGAEYRGIEVSNGSEKWSYSAPNGYADAPPLPIDTDGDGDHDRMCWVTWWQTTTARHGIAGCVDDIDTSSPDEAWHRDLEQSSGTPNDEIAVSQPVWMDIEGTGEPELLVGFGRSLWAFDGSEGTGSGISTEWSSDLELNQRTWSSPSLADIDGDGTLDVIIGGTVISLERADIR
;
A
#
# COMPACT_ATOMS: atom_id res chain seq x y z
N SER A 1 35.71 -5.23 -6.49
CA SER A 1 36.23 -5.58 -5.16
C SER A 1 35.34 -6.63 -4.54
N SER A 2 35.86 -7.83 -4.30
CA SER A 2 35.19 -8.95 -3.64
C SER A 2 35.27 -8.81 -2.12
N GLY A 3 34.84 -7.69 -1.57
CA GLY A 3 34.70 -7.52 -0.12
C GLY A 3 33.47 -8.25 0.40
N SER A 4 33.61 -8.98 1.52
CA SER A 4 32.43 -9.49 2.22
C SER A 4 31.54 -8.32 2.66
N PRO A 5 30.21 -8.47 2.59
CA PRO A 5 29.31 -7.42 3.07
C PRO A 5 29.56 -7.14 4.54
N SER A 6 29.58 -5.86 4.91
CA SER A 6 29.75 -5.42 6.31
C SER A 6 28.51 -4.66 6.75
N ILE A 7 28.17 -4.79 8.04
CA ILE A 7 27.10 -3.96 8.62
C ILE A 7 27.64 -2.54 8.76
N LEU A 8 26.99 -1.58 8.11
CA LEU A 8 27.36 -0.17 8.20
C LEU A 8 26.95 0.41 9.57
N TRP A 9 25.73 0.13 9.99
CA TRP A 9 25.20 0.54 11.29
C TRP A 9 24.06 -0.41 11.74
N ASN A 10 23.75 -0.39 13.02
CA ASN A 10 22.63 -1.11 13.63
C ASN A 10 22.01 -0.22 14.70
N LYS A 11 20.73 0.08 14.58
CA LYS A 11 19.97 0.93 15.50
C LYS A 11 18.76 0.20 16.05
N ARG A 12 18.49 0.41 17.33
CA ARG A 12 17.28 -0.05 17.99
C ARG A 12 16.30 1.11 18.08
N LEU A 13 15.09 0.92 17.54
CA LEU A 13 14.01 1.88 17.51
C LEU A 13 12.88 1.40 18.46
N GLY A 14 12.81 1.95 19.66
CA GLY A 14 11.77 1.62 20.63
C GLY A 14 11.92 0.24 21.30
N TYR A 15 10.92 -0.14 22.10
CA TYR A 15 10.84 -1.41 22.80
C TYR A 15 9.78 -2.31 22.17
N GLY A 16 10.17 -3.54 21.78
CA GLY A 16 9.24 -4.53 21.23
C GLY A 16 8.57 -4.14 19.94
N SER A 17 9.22 -3.30 19.15
CA SER A 17 8.66 -2.75 17.90
C SER A 17 8.65 -3.76 16.78
N HIS A 18 7.58 -3.77 16.01
CA HIS A 18 7.51 -4.36 14.70
C HIS A 18 7.80 -3.28 13.67
N GLY A 19 8.76 -3.50 12.79
CA GLY A 19 9.11 -2.58 11.72
C GLY A 19 8.44 -2.98 10.40
N SER A 20 8.11 -1.99 9.59
CA SER A 20 7.75 -2.18 8.18
C SER A 20 8.99 -2.46 7.33
N ASP A 21 8.76 -2.72 6.06
CA ASP A 21 9.82 -2.62 5.06
C ASP A 21 10.27 -1.17 4.96
N PRO A 22 11.59 -0.89 4.99
CA PRO A 22 12.08 0.47 4.91
C PRO A 22 12.11 0.96 3.46
N VAL A 23 11.97 2.26 3.27
CA VAL A 23 12.23 2.92 1.98
C VAL A 23 13.46 3.81 2.08
N PHE A 24 14.12 3.97 0.97
CA PHE A 24 15.27 4.86 0.83
C PHE A 24 14.82 6.14 0.12
N VAL A 25 15.08 7.28 0.74
CA VAL A 25 14.68 8.59 0.22
C VAL A 25 15.92 9.44 0.01
N GLN A 26 16.16 9.85 -1.20
CA GLN A 26 17.23 10.77 -1.56
C GLN A 26 16.65 12.16 -1.76
N THR A 27 17.11 13.13 -0.97
CA THR A 27 16.62 14.51 -1.02
C THR A 27 17.54 15.44 -1.82
N ASP A 28 18.81 15.05 -1.98
CA ASP A 28 19.80 15.74 -2.83
C ASP A 28 20.95 14.79 -3.19
N GLU A 29 21.92 15.25 -3.96
CA GLU A 29 23.04 14.43 -4.45
C GLU A 29 23.84 13.75 -3.32
N ASN A 30 23.85 14.30 -2.11
CA ASN A 30 24.68 13.86 -1.00
C ASN A 30 23.90 13.43 0.24
N THR A 31 22.58 13.63 0.25
CA THR A 31 21.73 13.42 1.42
C THR A 31 20.67 12.41 1.14
N ALA A 32 20.69 11.32 1.89
CA ALA A 32 19.70 10.28 1.80
C ALA A 32 19.30 9.77 3.19
N TYR A 33 18.07 9.29 3.27
CA TYR A 33 17.47 8.79 4.51
C TYR A 33 16.89 7.40 4.31
N VAL A 34 16.83 6.65 5.40
CA VAL A 34 16.03 5.44 5.50
C VAL A 34 14.78 5.76 6.30
N MET A 35 13.62 5.54 5.72
CA MET A 35 12.35 5.78 6.40
C MET A 35 11.60 4.47 6.61
N LEU A 36 10.98 4.33 7.77
CA LEU A 36 10.21 3.15 8.13
C LEU A 36 9.18 3.50 9.19
N THR A 37 8.13 2.69 9.24
CA THR A 37 7.14 2.73 10.31
C THR A 37 7.40 1.63 11.34
N THR A 38 7.04 1.86 12.59
CA THR A 38 7.11 0.86 13.66
C THR A 38 5.87 0.89 14.52
N THR A 39 5.52 -0.26 15.11
CA THR A 39 4.48 -0.37 16.12
C THR A 39 5.06 -0.91 17.42
N GLU A 40 4.63 -0.35 18.55
CA GLU A 40 4.99 -0.87 19.87
C GLU A 40 4.01 -1.96 20.29
N SER A 41 4.54 -3.12 20.64
CA SER A 41 3.73 -4.29 21.03
C SER A 41 2.99 -4.14 22.36
N THR A 42 3.34 -3.16 23.17
CA THR A 42 2.82 -2.98 24.53
C THR A 42 1.61 -2.08 24.60
N ASN A 43 1.48 -1.13 23.68
CA ASN A 43 0.44 -0.09 23.72
C ASN A 43 -0.09 0.28 22.35
N GLY A 44 0.33 -0.39 21.28
CA GLY A 44 -0.10 -0.12 19.92
C GLY A 44 0.34 1.23 19.35
N ALA A 45 1.28 1.92 19.99
CA ALA A 45 1.78 3.20 19.48
C ALA A 45 2.49 3.02 18.15
N MET A 46 2.13 3.85 17.18
CA MET A 46 2.67 3.82 15.83
C MET A 46 3.58 5.01 15.59
N TRP A 47 4.71 4.75 14.97
CA TRP A 47 5.76 5.75 14.75
C TRP A 47 6.29 5.71 13.33
N LEU A 48 6.61 6.87 12.81
CA LEU A 48 7.40 7.05 11.60
C LEU A 48 8.79 7.55 11.98
N TRP A 49 9.80 6.91 11.41
CA TRP A 49 11.21 7.25 11.64
C TRP A 49 11.88 7.71 10.34
N LYS A 50 12.70 8.75 10.47
CA LYS A 50 13.63 9.21 9.44
C LYS A 50 15.04 9.07 9.99
N LEU A 51 15.83 8.18 9.39
CA LEU A 51 17.19 7.87 9.82
C LEU A 51 18.18 8.32 8.76
N ASP A 52 19.26 8.94 9.18
CA ASP A 52 20.38 9.22 8.28
C ASP A 52 20.93 7.92 7.69
N SER A 53 21.04 7.83 6.37
CA SER A 53 21.40 6.59 5.69
C SER A 53 22.84 6.14 5.97
N SER A 54 23.73 7.05 6.34
CA SER A 54 25.14 6.78 6.60
C SER A 54 25.44 6.34 8.04
N SER A 55 24.69 6.86 9.01
CA SER A 55 24.92 6.63 10.44
C SER A 55 23.79 5.85 11.12
N GLY A 56 22.61 5.86 10.56
CA GLY A 56 21.40 5.34 11.19
C GLY A 56 20.88 6.23 12.34
N ASP A 57 21.41 7.42 12.51
CA ASP A 57 20.93 8.33 13.56
C ASP A 57 19.57 8.92 13.16
N PRO A 58 18.61 9.03 14.10
CA PRO A 58 17.36 9.67 13.82
C PRO A 58 17.56 11.14 13.44
N SER A 59 17.02 11.54 12.29
CA SER A 59 16.98 12.94 11.86
C SER A 59 15.78 13.67 12.43
N TRP A 60 14.74 12.91 12.84
CA TRP A 60 13.62 13.37 13.66
C TRP A 60 13.58 12.52 14.95
N ASP A 61 13.14 13.13 16.03
CA ASP A 61 12.59 12.36 17.14
C ASP A 61 11.30 11.71 16.64
N GLY A 62 11.21 10.42 16.50
CA GLY A 62 10.15 9.69 15.83
C GLY A 62 8.78 10.40 15.82
N LYS A 63 8.15 10.48 14.64
CA LYS A 63 6.83 11.11 14.49
C LYS A 63 5.76 10.12 14.92
N SER A 64 4.93 10.49 15.89
CA SER A 64 3.76 9.69 16.26
C SER A 64 2.73 9.70 15.14
N LEU A 65 2.31 8.53 14.72
CA LEU A 65 1.22 8.31 13.77
C LEU A 65 -0.12 8.03 14.48
N GLY A 66 -0.10 7.90 15.79
CA GLY A 66 -1.26 7.57 16.61
C GLY A 66 -1.00 6.39 17.52
N ASN A 67 -2.04 5.96 18.19
CA ASN A 67 -2.02 4.81 19.08
C ASN A 67 -3.33 4.03 18.86
N LEU A 68 -3.22 2.75 18.64
CA LEU A 68 -4.35 1.84 18.61
C LEU A 68 -4.77 1.58 20.06
N ASP A 69 -5.51 2.49 20.61
CA ASP A 69 -5.86 2.63 22.01
C ASP A 69 -6.03 1.32 22.79
N GLY A 70 -5.02 1.06 23.64
CA GLY A 70 -5.22 0.28 24.87
C GLY A 70 -5.65 -1.17 24.72
N ASP A 71 -5.92 -1.64 23.54
CA ASP A 71 -6.29 -3.02 23.35
C ASP A 71 -5.04 -3.91 23.32
N SER A 72 -4.80 -4.55 24.46
CA SER A 72 -3.80 -5.59 24.61
C SER A 72 -4.04 -6.81 23.70
N ASN A 73 -5.09 -6.78 22.90
CA ASN A 73 -5.47 -7.80 21.93
C ASN A 73 -5.19 -7.42 20.49
N VAL A 74 -4.60 -6.25 20.21
CA VAL A 74 -4.09 -5.96 18.87
C VAL A 74 -2.71 -6.60 18.72
N PRO A 75 -2.63 -7.91 18.42
CA PRO A 75 -1.36 -8.60 18.41
C PRO A 75 -0.63 -8.25 17.13
N HIS A 76 0.50 -7.60 17.26
CA HIS A 76 1.54 -7.65 16.23
C HIS A 76 1.14 -7.07 14.87
N ILE A 77 0.48 -5.88 14.86
CA ILE A 77 0.19 -5.21 13.61
C ILE A 77 1.51 -4.80 12.94
N ARG A 78 1.70 -5.34 11.77
CA ARG A 78 2.73 -4.90 10.87
C ARG A 78 2.16 -3.79 9.99
N LEU A 79 2.66 -2.58 10.15
CA LEU A 79 2.31 -1.49 9.25
C LEU A 79 2.91 -1.77 7.86
N PRO A 80 2.20 -1.46 6.78
CA PRO A 80 2.81 -1.36 5.47
C PRO A 80 3.99 -0.38 5.49
N GLY A 81 4.98 -0.62 4.63
CA GLY A 81 6.09 0.30 4.46
C GLY A 81 5.60 1.65 3.93
N PRO A 82 6.27 2.77 4.29
CA PRO A 82 5.99 4.05 3.68
C PRO A 82 6.33 4.01 2.18
N ILE A 83 5.63 4.80 1.38
CA ILE A 83 5.87 4.96 -0.05
C ILE A 83 6.42 6.35 -0.30
N VAL A 84 7.45 6.43 -1.14
CA VAL A 84 7.98 7.71 -1.62
C VAL A 84 7.11 8.22 -2.76
N ALA A 85 6.72 9.48 -2.68
CA ALA A 85 5.95 10.16 -3.72
C ALA A 85 6.44 11.61 -3.83
N ASN A 86 6.23 12.23 -4.97
CA ASN A 86 6.31 13.66 -5.15
C ASN A 86 4.86 14.18 -5.10
N LEU A 87 4.50 14.91 -4.05
CA LEU A 87 3.12 15.34 -3.79
C LEU A 87 2.93 16.85 -3.99
N ASP A 88 3.91 17.53 -4.54
CA ASP A 88 3.81 18.93 -4.93
C ASP A 88 4.97 19.31 -5.86
N SER A 89 4.90 20.50 -6.42
CA SER A 89 5.86 21.00 -7.41
C SER A 89 7.20 21.47 -6.81
N ASP A 90 7.50 21.11 -5.56
CA ASP A 90 8.83 21.35 -5.00
C ASP A 90 9.76 20.16 -5.30
N ASP A 91 11.06 20.35 -5.26
CA ASP A 91 12.02 19.29 -5.60
C ASP A 91 12.25 18.28 -4.44
N ASN A 92 11.46 18.33 -3.37
CA ASN A 92 11.63 17.44 -2.21
C ASN A 92 10.60 16.32 -2.25
N PRO A 93 11.01 15.08 -2.06
CA PRO A 93 10.04 13.99 -2.00
C PRO A 93 9.26 14.01 -0.69
N GLU A 94 8.03 13.56 -0.76
CA GLU A 94 7.17 13.21 0.35
C GLU A 94 7.09 11.70 0.53
N ILE A 95 6.38 11.31 1.57
CA ILE A 95 6.01 9.93 1.80
C ILE A 95 4.53 9.81 2.10
N ILE A 96 3.96 8.71 1.68
CA ILE A 96 2.63 8.29 2.07
C ILE A 96 2.78 7.16 3.09
N VAL A 97 2.12 7.29 4.22
CA VAL A 97 2.04 6.25 5.25
C VAL A 97 0.63 5.69 5.35
N THR A 98 0.54 4.38 5.58
CA THR A 98 -0.72 3.68 5.83
C THR A 98 -0.86 3.41 7.32
N ILE A 99 -1.97 3.82 7.90
CA ILE A 99 -2.25 3.73 9.33
C ILE A 99 -3.55 2.93 9.50
N PRO A 100 -3.52 1.73 10.08
CA PRO A 100 -4.73 1.03 10.45
C PRO A 100 -5.43 1.78 11.59
N THR A 101 -6.74 1.79 11.57
CA THR A 101 -7.57 2.46 12.57
C THR A 101 -8.62 1.51 13.14
N ASP A 102 -9.03 1.78 14.37
CA ASP A 102 -10.19 1.19 15.02
C ASP A 102 -11.20 2.32 15.21
N SER A 103 -12.15 2.44 14.28
CA SER A 103 -13.04 3.60 14.19
C SER A 103 -14.13 3.57 15.26
N ASP A 104 -14.47 2.40 15.79
CA ASP A 104 -15.51 2.21 16.78
C ASP A 104 -15.00 1.84 18.19
N SER A 105 -13.67 1.80 18.35
CA SER A 105 -12.99 1.43 19.61
C SER A 105 -13.42 0.02 20.12
N SER A 106 -13.73 -0.87 19.20
CA SER A 106 -14.14 -2.26 19.52
C SER A 106 -12.95 -3.17 19.84
N GLY A 107 -11.74 -2.69 19.59
CA GLY A 107 -10.53 -3.50 19.66
C GLY A 107 -10.28 -4.34 18.41
N THR A 108 -11.03 -4.06 17.35
CA THR A 108 -10.85 -4.69 16.04
C THR A 108 -10.53 -3.61 15.01
N LEU A 109 -9.50 -3.83 14.22
CA LEU A 109 -9.18 -2.90 13.13
C LEU A 109 -10.27 -2.97 12.07
N ASP A 110 -10.85 -1.85 11.76
CA ASP A 110 -11.95 -1.71 10.81
C ASP A 110 -11.78 -0.57 9.83
N GLY A 111 -10.66 0.15 9.90
CA GLY A 111 -10.36 1.29 9.05
C GLY A 111 -8.90 1.37 8.62
N ALA A 112 -8.65 2.18 7.60
CA ALA A 112 -7.34 2.60 7.15
C ALA A 112 -7.33 4.10 6.89
N GLU A 113 -6.29 4.76 7.37
CA GLU A 113 -6.00 6.15 7.09
C GLU A 113 -4.68 6.26 6.33
N TYR A 114 -4.66 7.07 5.30
CA TYR A 114 -3.46 7.40 4.53
C TYR A 114 -3.07 8.84 4.82
N ARG A 115 -1.78 9.11 5.00
CA ARG A 115 -1.28 10.46 5.22
C ARG A 115 -0.10 10.76 4.33
N GLY A 116 -0.17 11.91 3.64
CA GLY A 116 0.97 12.53 2.98
C GLY A 116 1.81 13.30 3.98
N ILE A 117 3.12 13.08 4.01
CA ILE A 117 4.03 13.66 5.01
C ILE A 117 5.29 14.18 4.33
N GLU A 118 5.62 15.43 4.61
CA GLU A 118 6.85 16.08 4.18
C GLU A 118 8.10 15.38 4.75
N VAL A 119 9.01 14.96 3.89
CA VAL A 119 10.28 14.37 4.33
C VAL A 119 11.17 15.42 4.99
N SER A 120 11.08 16.67 4.58
CA SER A 120 11.92 17.76 5.09
C SER A 120 11.76 17.98 6.60
N ASN A 121 10.53 18.03 7.11
CA ASN A 121 10.22 18.44 8.47
C ASN A 121 9.21 17.54 9.20
N GLY A 122 8.63 16.53 8.52
CA GLY A 122 7.63 15.64 9.08
C GLY A 122 6.23 16.25 9.23
N SER A 123 5.94 17.41 8.61
CA SER A 123 4.60 17.96 8.62
C SER A 123 3.65 17.12 7.77
N GLU A 124 2.43 17.00 8.22
CA GLU A 124 1.37 16.36 7.46
C GLU A 124 0.82 17.34 6.42
N LYS A 125 0.73 16.91 5.17
CA LYS A 125 0.11 17.66 4.07
C LYS A 125 -1.39 17.42 4.04
N TRP A 126 -1.77 16.16 4.12
CA TRP A 126 -3.16 15.70 4.09
C TRP A 126 -3.34 14.37 4.80
N SER A 127 -4.58 14.04 5.10
CA SER A 127 -5.03 12.72 5.49
C SER A 127 -6.30 12.33 4.74
N TYR A 128 -6.43 11.04 4.43
CA TYR A 128 -7.60 10.44 3.81
C TYR A 128 -7.95 9.13 4.53
N SER A 129 -9.22 8.97 4.91
CA SER A 129 -9.71 7.75 5.53
C SER A 129 -10.49 6.93 4.51
N ALA A 130 -10.05 5.71 4.26
CA ALA A 130 -10.79 4.78 3.43
C ALA A 130 -12.16 4.46 4.06
N PRO A 131 -13.21 4.23 3.26
CA PRO A 131 -14.57 4.08 3.78
C PRO A 131 -14.75 2.88 4.69
N ASN A 132 -14.04 1.78 4.49
CA ASN A 132 -14.08 0.59 5.33
C ASN A 132 -12.80 -0.24 5.21
N GLY A 133 -12.58 -1.10 6.21
CA GLY A 133 -11.51 -2.08 6.21
C GLY A 133 -10.14 -1.50 6.51
N TYR A 134 -9.22 -2.36 6.88
CA TYR A 134 -7.83 -1.98 7.11
C TYR A 134 -6.93 -2.43 5.95
N ALA A 135 -5.78 -1.77 5.78
CA ALA A 135 -4.85 -2.05 4.70
C ALA A 135 -3.64 -2.85 5.20
N ASP A 136 -3.35 -3.96 4.52
CA ASP A 136 -2.13 -4.77 4.69
C ASP A 136 -1.03 -4.40 3.68
N ALA A 137 -1.39 -3.65 2.65
CA ALA A 137 -0.49 -3.22 1.59
C ALA A 137 -0.37 -1.69 1.54
N PRO A 138 0.78 -1.18 1.11
CA PRO A 138 0.91 0.25 0.87
C PRO A 138 0.06 0.67 -0.35
N PRO A 139 -0.35 1.94 -0.42
CA PRO A 139 -1.04 2.47 -1.58
C PRO A 139 -0.09 2.64 -2.77
N LEU A 140 -0.67 2.93 -3.92
CA LEU A 140 0.05 3.23 -5.16
C LEU A 140 -0.17 4.71 -5.52
N PRO A 141 0.81 5.59 -5.37
CA PRO A 141 0.76 6.93 -5.93
C PRO A 141 0.96 6.90 -7.45
N ILE A 142 0.27 7.76 -8.16
CA ILE A 142 0.22 7.81 -9.62
C ILE A 142 0.31 9.28 -10.05
N ASP A 143 1.13 9.55 -11.05
CA ASP A 143 1.17 10.78 -11.82
C ASP A 143 0.31 10.55 -13.06
N THR A 144 -0.90 11.16 -13.10
CA THR A 144 -1.87 10.87 -14.16
C THR A 144 -1.71 11.77 -15.37
N ASP A 145 -1.09 12.94 -15.23
CA ASP A 145 -0.93 13.92 -16.30
C ASP A 145 0.50 14.05 -16.81
N GLY A 146 1.46 13.38 -16.14
CA GLY A 146 2.86 13.30 -16.59
C GLY A 146 3.69 14.53 -16.27
N ASP A 147 3.27 15.36 -15.31
CA ASP A 147 4.00 16.57 -14.93
C ASP A 147 5.11 16.32 -13.91
N GLY A 148 5.14 15.14 -13.30
CA GLY A 148 6.12 14.67 -12.32
C GLY A 148 5.61 14.68 -10.88
N ASP A 149 4.46 15.26 -10.62
CA ASP A 149 3.79 15.23 -9.34
C ASP A 149 2.77 14.08 -9.30
N HIS A 150 2.63 13.41 -8.17
CA HIS A 150 1.62 12.37 -8.02
C HIS A 150 0.32 13.01 -7.56
N ASP A 151 -0.66 13.01 -8.42
CA ASP A 151 -1.98 13.62 -8.23
C ASP A 151 -3.06 12.61 -7.81
N ARG A 152 -2.80 11.32 -7.99
CA ARG A 152 -3.74 10.23 -7.64
C ARG A 152 -3.05 9.19 -6.74
N MET A 153 -3.84 8.58 -5.85
CA MET A 153 -3.42 7.43 -5.05
C MET A 153 -4.49 6.34 -5.11
N CYS A 154 -4.09 5.12 -5.47
CA CYS A 154 -5.00 3.97 -5.41
C CYS A 154 -4.63 3.03 -4.24
N TRP A 155 -5.65 2.46 -3.63
CA TRP A 155 -5.54 1.69 -2.40
C TRP A 155 -6.45 0.46 -2.40
N VAL A 156 -6.15 -0.50 -1.50
CA VAL A 156 -6.96 -1.68 -1.24
C VAL A 156 -7.08 -1.89 0.26
N THR A 157 -8.30 -2.08 0.73
CA THR A 157 -8.58 -2.43 2.12
C THR A 157 -9.43 -3.69 2.21
N TRP A 158 -9.52 -4.28 3.39
CA TRP A 158 -10.38 -5.41 3.61
C TRP A 158 -10.90 -5.48 5.04
N TRP A 159 -12.04 -6.14 5.23
CA TRP A 159 -12.59 -6.44 6.53
C TRP A 159 -13.26 -7.81 6.55
N GLN A 160 -13.49 -8.34 7.74
CA GLN A 160 -14.09 -9.64 7.93
C GLN A 160 -15.36 -9.52 8.73
N THR A 161 -16.43 -10.17 8.26
CA THR A 161 -17.63 -10.47 9.03
C THR A 161 -17.58 -11.90 9.54
N THR A 162 -18.56 -12.32 10.32
CA THR A 162 -18.66 -13.72 10.82
C THR A 162 -18.84 -14.75 9.69
N THR A 163 -19.28 -14.32 8.52
CA THR A 163 -19.68 -15.21 7.42
C THR A 163 -19.00 -14.91 6.10
N ALA A 164 -18.41 -13.76 5.95
CA ALA A 164 -17.82 -13.33 4.68
C ALA A 164 -16.62 -12.40 4.90
N ARG A 165 -15.81 -12.33 3.89
CA ARG A 165 -14.70 -11.38 3.79
C ARG A 165 -14.96 -10.46 2.62
N HIS A 166 -14.70 -9.20 2.85
CA HIS A 166 -14.97 -8.14 1.92
C HIS A 166 -13.67 -7.37 1.68
N GLY A 167 -13.50 -6.86 0.51
CA GLY A 167 -12.47 -5.92 0.17
C GLY A 167 -13.06 -4.73 -0.54
N ILE A 168 -12.32 -3.64 -0.54
CA ILE A 168 -12.60 -2.46 -1.35
C ILE A 168 -11.31 -2.06 -2.02
N ALA A 169 -11.36 -1.82 -3.32
CA ALA A 169 -10.35 -1.08 -4.04
C ALA A 169 -10.88 0.30 -4.37
N GLY A 170 -10.05 1.30 -4.35
CA GLY A 170 -10.45 2.65 -4.68
C GLY A 170 -9.27 3.55 -5.02
N CYS A 171 -9.57 4.71 -5.59
CA CYS A 171 -8.62 5.75 -5.87
C CYS A 171 -9.09 7.10 -5.30
N VAL A 172 -8.12 7.93 -5.01
CA VAL A 172 -8.28 9.29 -4.47
C VAL A 172 -7.51 10.22 -5.38
N ASP A 173 -8.12 11.31 -5.78
CA ASP A 173 -7.50 12.38 -6.56
C ASP A 173 -7.04 13.53 -5.67
N ASP A 174 -6.34 14.48 -6.27
CA ASP A 174 -5.88 15.73 -5.64
C ASP A 174 -4.95 15.49 -4.43
N ILE A 175 -4.16 14.40 -4.44
CA ILE A 175 -3.19 14.12 -3.39
C ILE A 175 -1.97 15.07 -3.40
N ASP A 176 -1.79 15.82 -4.46
CA ASP A 176 -0.86 16.94 -4.61
C ASP A 176 -1.34 18.21 -3.87
N THR A 177 -2.61 18.22 -3.42
CA THR A 177 -3.22 19.30 -2.65
C THR A 177 -3.32 18.96 -1.16
N SER A 178 -3.91 19.84 -0.37
CA SER A 178 -4.19 19.61 1.05
C SER A 178 -5.52 18.89 1.33
N SER A 179 -6.28 18.55 0.31
CA SER A 179 -7.66 18.04 0.43
C SER A 179 -7.93 16.96 -0.63
N PRO A 180 -7.40 15.76 -0.45
CA PRO A 180 -7.69 14.66 -1.35
C PRO A 180 -9.19 14.35 -1.41
N ASP A 181 -9.68 14.08 -2.60
CA ASP A 181 -11.09 13.72 -2.85
C ASP A 181 -11.16 12.28 -3.36
N GLU A 182 -12.16 11.53 -2.87
CA GLU A 182 -12.40 10.18 -3.37
C GLU A 182 -12.84 10.24 -4.85
N ALA A 183 -12.00 9.70 -5.73
CA ALA A 183 -12.33 9.56 -7.14
C ALA A 183 -13.39 8.47 -7.33
N TRP A 184 -13.12 7.31 -6.76
CA TRP A 184 -14.02 6.16 -6.82
C TRP A 184 -13.60 5.06 -5.83
N HIS A 185 -14.55 4.17 -5.52
CA HIS A 185 -14.26 2.88 -4.89
C HIS A 185 -15.17 1.77 -5.39
N ARG A 186 -14.74 0.52 -5.22
CA ARG A 186 -15.47 -0.69 -5.63
C ARG A 186 -15.34 -1.77 -4.57
N ASP A 187 -16.47 -2.35 -4.20
CA ASP A 187 -16.51 -3.54 -3.38
C ASP A 187 -15.97 -4.75 -4.14
N LEU A 188 -15.03 -5.47 -3.53
CA LEU A 188 -14.49 -6.73 -4.00
C LEU A 188 -15.22 -7.85 -3.25
N GLU A 189 -16.25 -8.42 -3.87
CA GLU A 189 -16.98 -9.52 -3.26
C GLU A 189 -16.26 -10.84 -3.53
N GLN A 190 -15.85 -11.53 -2.47
CA GLN A 190 -15.55 -12.95 -2.59
C GLN A 190 -16.85 -13.75 -2.43
N SER A 191 -17.21 -14.50 -3.47
CA SER A 191 -18.20 -15.53 -3.37
C SER A 191 -17.78 -16.54 -2.29
N SER A 192 -18.56 -16.64 -1.21
CA SER A 192 -18.56 -17.62 -0.12
C SER A 192 -17.45 -18.70 -0.17
N GLY A 193 -16.25 -18.32 0.16
CA GLY A 193 -15.20 -19.25 0.57
C GLY A 193 -15.32 -19.58 2.04
N THR A 194 -14.81 -20.71 2.47
CA THR A 194 -14.84 -21.14 3.88
C THR A 194 -14.23 -20.07 4.80
N PRO A 195 -14.74 -19.87 6.02
CA PRO A 195 -14.32 -18.80 6.95
C PRO A 195 -12.83 -18.79 7.33
N ASN A 196 -12.07 -19.78 6.90
CA ASN A 196 -10.64 -19.96 7.21
C ASN A 196 -9.70 -19.51 6.12
N ASP A 197 -10.20 -19.01 4.99
CA ASP A 197 -9.35 -18.46 3.95
C ASP A 197 -8.93 -17.06 4.39
N GLU A 198 -7.75 -16.95 4.96
CA GLU A 198 -7.16 -15.65 5.31
C GLU A 198 -6.97 -14.83 4.04
N ILE A 199 -7.32 -13.56 4.09
CA ILE A 199 -7.24 -12.67 2.96
C ILE A 199 -5.82 -12.16 2.82
N ALA A 200 -5.31 -12.19 1.63
CA ALA A 200 -4.14 -11.43 1.24
C ALA A 200 -4.60 -10.26 0.37
N VAL A 201 -4.09 -9.09 0.73
CA VAL A 201 -4.23 -7.86 -0.05
C VAL A 201 -2.86 -7.55 -0.60
N SER A 202 -2.79 -7.29 -1.88
CA SER A 202 -1.56 -6.90 -2.56
C SER A 202 -1.57 -5.40 -2.87
N GLN A 203 -0.39 -4.82 -3.01
CA GLN A 203 -0.28 -3.48 -3.57
C GLN A 203 -0.86 -3.48 -4.98
N PRO A 204 -1.73 -2.52 -5.32
CA PRO A 204 -2.27 -2.42 -6.67
C PRO A 204 -1.17 -2.07 -7.69
N VAL A 205 -1.45 -2.32 -8.96
CA VAL A 205 -0.60 -1.97 -10.09
C VAL A 205 -1.44 -1.18 -11.09
N TRP A 206 -0.85 -0.13 -11.66
CA TRP A 206 -1.48 0.72 -12.65
C TRP A 206 -0.74 0.60 -13.98
N MET A 207 -1.44 0.17 -15.04
CA MET A 207 -0.83 -0.04 -16.34
C MET A 207 -1.89 -0.18 -17.43
N ASP A 208 -1.64 0.39 -18.59
CA ASP A 208 -2.39 0.10 -19.82
C ASP A 208 -2.00 -1.28 -20.33
N ILE A 209 -2.79 -2.29 -19.94
CA ILE A 209 -2.52 -3.70 -20.30
C ILE A 209 -3.10 -4.08 -21.67
N GLU A 210 -4.06 -3.33 -22.16
CA GLU A 210 -4.70 -3.58 -23.44
C GLU A 210 -4.10 -2.77 -24.59
N GLY A 211 -3.25 -1.78 -24.29
CA GLY A 211 -2.64 -0.90 -25.27
C GLY A 211 -3.61 0.12 -25.87
N THR A 212 -4.67 0.46 -25.13
CA THR A 212 -5.70 1.41 -25.56
C THR A 212 -5.30 2.86 -25.29
N GLY A 213 -4.33 3.08 -24.43
CA GLY A 213 -3.89 4.39 -23.92
C GLY A 213 -4.62 4.78 -22.63
N GLU A 214 -5.52 3.94 -22.15
CA GLU A 214 -6.23 4.11 -20.87
C GLU A 214 -5.75 3.01 -19.91
N PRO A 215 -5.11 3.37 -18.77
CA PRO A 215 -4.54 2.38 -17.88
C PRO A 215 -5.59 1.74 -16.98
N GLU A 216 -5.36 0.48 -16.62
CA GLU A 216 -6.14 -0.30 -15.68
C GLU A 216 -5.48 -0.34 -14.31
N LEU A 217 -6.32 -0.41 -13.25
CA LEU A 217 -5.90 -0.75 -11.90
C LEU A 217 -6.03 -2.26 -11.68
N LEU A 218 -4.91 -2.94 -11.51
CA LEU A 218 -4.87 -4.35 -11.19
C LEU A 218 -4.78 -4.57 -9.68
N VAL A 219 -5.67 -5.40 -9.15
CA VAL A 219 -5.76 -5.69 -7.71
C VAL A 219 -5.85 -7.19 -7.48
N GLY A 220 -4.91 -7.74 -6.72
CA GLY A 220 -5.00 -9.09 -6.17
C GLY A 220 -5.80 -9.07 -4.87
N PHE A 221 -6.91 -9.82 -4.82
CA PHE A 221 -7.72 -9.94 -3.61
C PHE A 221 -8.22 -11.38 -3.43
N GLY A 222 -7.88 -11.97 -2.31
CA GLY A 222 -8.22 -13.34 -2.01
C GLY A 222 -7.62 -14.31 -3.03
N ARG A 223 -8.46 -14.96 -3.83
CA ARG A 223 -8.07 -15.87 -4.91
C ARG A 223 -8.33 -15.31 -6.31
N SER A 224 -8.63 -14.03 -6.39
CA SER A 224 -8.99 -13.39 -7.64
C SER A 224 -8.04 -12.23 -7.96
N LEU A 225 -7.83 -12.01 -9.23
CA LEU A 225 -7.23 -10.82 -9.79
C LEU A 225 -8.36 -9.98 -10.42
N TRP A 226 -8.37 -8.70 -10.10
CA TRP A 226 -9.37 -7.75 -10.59
C TRP A 226 -8.66 -6.71 -11.44
N ALA A 227 -9.28 -6.34 -12.55
CA ALA A 227 -8.89 -5.18 -13.34
C ALA A 227 -10.04 -4.19 -13.37
N PHE A 228 -9.73 -2.93 -13.17
CA PHE A 228 -10.66 -1.82 -13.20
C PHE A 228 -10.16 -0.80 -14.19
N ASP A 229 -11.06 -0.30 -15.04
CA ASP A 229 -10.79 0.89 -15.83
C ASP A 229 -10.38 2.04 -14.91
N GLY A 230 -9.20 2.56 -15.11
CA GLY A 230 -8.64 3.62 -14.26
C GLY A 230 -9.12 5.02 -14.59
N SER A 231 -9.68 5.23 -15.78
CA SER A 231 -10.09 6.54 -16.28
C SER A 231 -11.45 7.00 -15.76
N GLU A 232 -12.33 6.05 -15.42
CA GLU A 232 -13.69 6.36 -15.00
C GLU A 232 -13.83 6.56 -13.50
N GLY A 233 -13.39 7.68 -13.00
CA GLY A 233 -13.38 8.00 -11.59
C GLY A 233 -14.50 8.90 -11.11
N THR A 234 -15.77 8.63 -11.33
CA THR A 234 -16.82 9.33 -10.58
C THR A 234 -17.94 8.39 -10.15
N GLY A 235 -17.95 8.10 -8.85
CA GLY A 235 -19.09 7.44 -8.21
C GLY A 235 -19.03 5.90 -8.24
N SER A 236 -19.93 5.27 -7.53
CA SER A 236 -20.10 3.84 -7.29
C SER A 236 -20.32 2.95 -8.54
N GLY A 237 -19.74 3.27 -9.66
CA GLY A 237 -20.11 2.74 -10.96
C GLY A 237 -19.00 2.25 -11.87
N ILE A 238 -17.75 2.10 -11.40
CA ILE A 238 -16.70 1.51 -12.25
C ILE A 238 -17.11 0.09 -12.59
N SER A 239 -17.20 -0.19 -13.87
CA SER A 239 -17.38 -1.55 -14.34
C SER A 239 -16.10 -2.32 -14.09
N THR A 240 -16.22 -3.48 -13.45
CA THR A 240 -15.11 -4.45 -13.43
C THR A 240 -14.92 -4.92 -14.87
N GLU A 241 -13.79 -4.66 -15.47
CA GLU A 241 -13.51 -5.10 -16.82
C GLU A 241 -13.45 -6.62 -16.87
N TRP A 242 -12.71 -7.20 -15.94
CA TRP A 242 -12.71 -8.65 -15.75
C TRP A 242 -12.27 -9.00 -14.32
N SER A 243 -12.68 -10.17 -13.87
CA SER A 243 -12.12 -10.84 -12.70
C SER A 243 -11.82 -12.29 -13.07
N SER A 244 -10.67 -12.76 -12.68
CA SER A 244 -10.26 -14.15 -12.88
C SER A 244 -10.15 -14.86 -11.55
N ASP A 245 -10.87 -15.99 -11.39
CA ASP A 245 -10.60 -16.94 -10.32
C ASP A 245 -9.33 -17.71 -10.72
N LEU A 246 -8.25 -17.45 -10.03
CA LEU A 246 -6.94 -18.03 -10.33
C LEU A 246 -6.87 -19.53 -10.00
N GLU A 247 -8.00 -20.16 -9.61
CA GLU A 247 -8.07 -21.55 -9.15
C GLU A 247 -6.99 -21.91 -8.10
N LEU A 248 -6.46 -20.89 -7.45
CA LEU A 248 -5.49 -21.07 -6.37
C LEU A 248 -6.23 -21.68 -5.19
N ASN A 249 -5.80 -22.85 -4.75
CA ASN A 249 -6.30 -23.42 -3.49
C ASN A 249 -5.91 -22.58 -2.28
N GLN A 250 -5.22 -21.46 -2.51
CA GLN A 250 -4.70 -20.54 -1.50
C GLN A 250 -4.72 -19.09 -2.04
N ARG A 251 -4.61 -18.14 -1.13
CA ARG A 251 -4.61 -16.68 -1.36
C ARG A 251 -3.42 -16.19 -2.18
N THR A 252 -3.64 -15.08 -2.83
CA THR A 252 -2.55 -14.30 -3.44
C THR A 252 -1.90 -13.40 -2.37
N TRP A 253 -0.60 -13.60 -2.14
CA TRP A 253 0.21 -12.76 -1.23
C TRP A 253 1.15 -11.80 -1.97
N SER A 254 1.21 -11.91 -3.28
CA SER A 254 2.07 -11.08 -4.11
C SER A 254 1.27 -10.03 -4.85
N SER A 255 1.86 -8.87 -5.01
CA SER A 255 1.36 -7.89 -5.97
C SER A 255 1.46 -8.45 -7.39
N PRO A 256 0.54 -8.08 -8.29
CA PRO A 256 0.69 -8.37 -9.70
C PRO A 256 2.01 -7.80 -10.23
N SER A 257 2.60 -8.47 -11.18
CA SER A 257 3.76 -7.99 -11.93
C SER A 257 3.49 -8.19 -13.41
N LEU A 258 4.04 -7.32 -14.23
CA LEU A 258 3.78 -7.27 -15.66
C LEU A 258 5.06 -7.50 -16.45
N ALA A 259 5.01 -8.38 -17.43
CA ALA A 259 6.09 -8.61 -18.38
C ALA A 259 5.56 -9.30 -19.63
N ASP A 260 6.13 -9.02 -20.78
CA ASP A 260 5.96 -9.83 -21.99
C ASP A 260 6.83 -11.09 -21.86
N ILE A 261 6.23 -12.21 -21.40
CA ILE A 261 6.98 -13.44 -21.09
C ILE A 261 7.20 -14.28 -22.33
N ASP A 262 6.26 -14.28 -23.27
CA ASP A 262 6.35 -15.10 -24.47
C ASP A 262 6.90 -14.35 -25.70
N GLY A 263 7.13 -13.05 -25.57
CA GLY A 263 7.73 -12.22 -26.62
C GLY A 263 6.77 -11.87 -27.75
N ASP A 264 5.45 -11.89 -27.49
CA ASP A 264 4.43 -11.58 -28.50
C ASP A 264 4.11 -10.09 -28.60
N GLY A 265 4.68 -9.28 -27.71
CA GLY A 265 4.51 -7.82 -27.66
C GLY A 265 3.35 -7.36 -26.79
N THR A 266 2.62 -8.29 -26.17
CA THR A 266 1.59 -8.02 -25.16
C THR A 266 2.12 -8.25 -23.76
N LEU A 267 1.59 -7.54 -22.76
CA LEU A 267 1.98 -7.78 -21.37
C LEU A 267 1.20 -8.96 -20.78
N ASP A 268 1.94 -9.85 -20.13
CA ASP A 268 1.38 -10.89 -19.29
C ASP A 268 1.30 -10.43 -17.85
N VAL A 269 0.25 -10.80 -17.13
CA VAL A 269 0.14 -10.57 -15.68
C VAL A 269 0.66 -11.78 -14.92
N ILE A 270 1.62 -11.57 -14.05
CA ILE A 270 2.21 -12.59 -13.19
C ILE A 270 1.76 -12.34 -11.77
N ILE A 271 1.11 -13.32 -11.17
CA ILE A 271 0.69 -13.24 -9.77
C ILE A 271 0.98 -14.57 -9.08
N GLY A 272 1.48 -14.52 -7.85
CA GLY A 272 1.85 -15.69 -7.07
C GLY A 272 0.96 -15.90 -5.85
N GLY A 273 0.77 -17.17 -5.48
CA GLY A 273 0.12 -17.57 -4.24
C GLY A 273 1.13 -18.05 -3.18
N THR A 274 0.65 -18.49 -2.00
CA THR A 274 1.49 -18.97 -0.89
C THR A 274 2.20 -20.31 -1.15
N VAL A 275 1.86 -21.01 -2.20
CA VAL A 275 2.55 -22.22 -2.66
C VAL A 275 3.07 -21.95 -4.06
N ILE A 276 4.37 -21.83 -4.15
CA ILE A 276 5.29 -21.77 -5.27
C ILE A 276 4.72 -22.34 -6.60
N SER A 277 3.70 -21.72 -7.16
CA SER A 277 3.37 -21.88 -8.55
C SER A 277 3.09 -20.50 -9.10
N LEU A 278 4.01 -20.02 -9.90
CA LEU A 278 3.75 -18.89 -10.77
C LEU A 278 2.72 -19.37 -11.79
N GLU A 279 1.47 -18.99 -11.60
CA GLU A 279 0.46 -19.25 -12.62
C GLU A 279 0.37 -18.02 -13.51
N ARG A 280 0.46 -18.28 -14.77
CA ARG A 280 0.34 -17.30 -15.84
C ARG A 280 -1.14 -17.06 -16.11
N ALA A 281 -1.61 -15.84 -15.98
CA ALA A 281 -2.89 -15.42 -16.53
C ALA A 281 -2.64 -14.81 -17.91
N ASP A 282 -3.04 -15.50 -18.97
CA ASP A 282 -3.10 -14.89 -20.30
C ASP A 282 -4.36 -14.03 -20.36
N ILE A 283 -4.18 -12.74 -20.51
CA ILE A 283 -5.24 -11.79 -20.79
C ILE A 283 -5.41 -11.78 -22.32
N ARG A 284 -6.55 -12.26 -22.82
CA ARG A 284 -6.92 -12.19 -24.23
C ARG A 284 -8.23 -11.47 -24.39
#